data_a5eedf44c37cdb425720d6f3fa14e1c8
#
_entry.id   a5eedf44c37cdb425720d6f3fa14e1c8
#
_cell.length_a   1.000
_cell.length_b   1.000
_cell.length_c   1.000
_cell.angle_alpha   90.00
_cell.angle_beta   90.00
_cell.angle_gamma   90.00
#
_symmetry.space_group_name_H-M   'P 1'
#
loop_
_entity.id
_entity.type
_entity.pdbx_description
1 polymer ?
#
loop_
_entity_poly.entity_id
_entity_poly.type
_entity_poly.pdbx_seq_one_letter_code
_entity_poly.pdbx_strand_id
1 'polypeptide(L)'
;AKVYPTNKLPDLRGEFIRGWDDGRGVDAGRQLLSSQGDAIRNIEGFADGGIGMSFDAIRGAFYDAGTRSARMPNNTTTIDKTDDLGFDASRVVPTANENRPRNIAFNYIVRAA
;
A
#
# COMPACT_ATOMS: atom_id res chain seq x y z
N ALA A 1 -0.50 -20.02 -30.56
CA ALA A 1 0.38 -19.12 -29.89
C ALA A 1 0.90 -19.72 -28.59
N LYS A 2 2.20 -19.67 -28.41
CA LYS A 2 2.82 -20.26 -27.23
C LYS A 2 2.44 -19.54 -25.93
N VAL A 3 2.14 -18.24 -26.02
CA VAL A 3 1.89 -17.41 -24.86
C VAL A 3 0.41 -17.31 -24.55
N TYR A 4 -0.43 -17.46 -25.53
CA TYR A 4 -1.88 -17.42 -25.36
C TYR A 4 -2.49 -18.75 -25.78
N PRO A 5 -2.62 -19.71 -24.85
CA PRO A 5 -3.19 -21.03 -25.22
C PRO A 5 -4.58 -20.94 -25.82
N THR A 6 -5.32 -19.89 -25.50
CA THR A 6 -6.66 -19.69 -26.04
C THR A 6 -6.69 -18.86 -27.32
N ASN A 7 -5.53 -18.42 -27.83
CA ASN A 7 -5.42 -17.52 -28.98
C ASN A 7 -6.16 -16.20 -28.81
N LYS A 8 -6.37 -15.77 -27.58
CA LYS A 8 -6.99 -14.48 -27.29
C LYS A 8 -5.93 -13.50 -26.86
N LEU A 9 -6.01 -12.30 -27.43
CA LEU A 9 -5.15 -11.20 -26.99
C LEU A 9 -5.67 -10.64 -25.65
N PRO A 10 -4.78 -10.07 -24.83
CA PRO A 10 -5.23 -9.44 -23.60
C PRO A 10 -6.09 -8.22 -23.90
N ASP A 11 -7.04 -7.97 -23.04
CA ASP A 11 -7.84 -6.75 -23.10
C ASP A 11 -7.06 -5.63 -22.41
N LEU A 12 -6.60 -4.66 -23.19
CA LEU A 12 -5.77 -3.55 -22.68
C LEU A 12 -6.58 -2.32 -22.29
N ARG A 13 -7.89 -2.37 -22.41
CA ARG A 13 -8.71 -1.22 -22.03
C ARG A 13 -8.58 -0.97 -20.54
N GLY A 14 -8.22 0.26 -20.18
CA GLY A 14 -8.02 0.64 -18.79
C GLY A 14 -6.73 0.14 -18.15
N GLU A 15 -5.82 -0.43 -18.94
CA GLU A 15 -4.57 -0.96 -18.43
C GLU A 15 -3.39 -0.10 -18.83
N PHE A 16 -2.38 -0.02 -17.96
CA PHE A 16 -1.07 0.50 -18.34
C PHE A 16 -0.22 -0.64 -18.87
N ILE A 17 0.62 -0.36 -19.84
CA ILE A 17 1.56 -1.32 -20.37
C ILE A 17 2.89 -1.16 -19.64
N ARG A 18 3.36 -2.25 -19.07
CA ARG A 18 4.62 -2.26 -18.32
C ARG A 18 5.65 -3.12 -19.04
N GLY A 19 6.88 -2.66 -19.09
CA GLY A 19 7.97 -3.46 -19.61
C GLY A 19 8.21 -4.69 -18.73
N TRP A 20 8.31 -5.85 -19.36
CA TRP A 20 8.58 -7.09 -18.66
C TRP A 20 10.01 -7.05 -18.05
N ASP A 21 10.12 -7.48 -16.79
CA ASP A 21 11.35 -7.39 -16.03
C ASP A 21 12.48 -8.23 -16.61
N ASP A 22 12.19 -9.44 -17.01
CA ASP A 22 13.11 -10.37 -17.66
C ASP A 22 14.49 -10.42 -16.98
N GLY A 23 14.48 -10.56 -15.66
CA GLY A 23 15.70 -10.72 -14.87
C GLY A 23 16.40 -9.43 -14.44
N ARG A 24 15.80 -8.25 -14.71
CA ARG A 24 16.39 -6.98 -14.27
C ARG A 24 16.34 -6.80 -12.75
N GLY A 25 15.28 -7.32 -12.11
CA GLY A 25 15.12 -7.24 -10.67
C GLY A 25 14.25 -6.09 -10.15
N VAL A 26 13.69 -5.28 -11.03
CA VAL A 26 12.76 -4.19 -10.63
C VAL A 26 11.38 -4.76 -10.33
N ASP A 27 10.96 -5.75 -11.06
CA ASP A 27 9.67 -6.42 -10.94
C ASP A 27 9.91 -7.92 -10.98
N ALA A 28 10.73 -8.40 -10.04
CA ALA A 28 11.29 -9.73 -10.05
C ALA A 28 10.21 -10.82 -10.04
N GLY A 29 10.46 -11.89 -10.76
CA GLY A 29 9.53 -13.02 -10.82
C GLY A 29 8.30 -12.76 -11.67
N ARG A 30 8.24 -11.65 -12.39
CA ARG A 30 7.09 -11.30 -13.20
C ARG A 30 6.98 -12.17 -14.43
N GLN A 31 5.81 -12.74 -14.63
CA GLN A 31 5.54 -13.51 -15.83
C GLN A 31 5.13 -12.59 -16.97
N LEU A 32 5.62 -12.91 -18.17
CA LEU A 32 5.26 -12.17 -19.38
C LEU A 32 3.75 -12.22 -19.59
N LEU A 33 3.16 -11.09 -19.94
CA LEU A 33 1.73 -10.92 -20.20
C LEU A 33 0.83 -11.14 -18.99
N SER A 34 1.39 -11.21 -17.79
CA SER A 34 0.60 -11.27 -16.58
C SER A 34 0.06 -9.90 -16.20
N SER A 35 -1.09 -9.88 -15.55
CA SER A 35 -1.67 -8.67 -15.00
C SER A 35 -1.20 -8.43 -13.58
N GLN A 36 -1.22 -7.18 -13.16
CA GLN A 36 -0.81 -6.77 -11.83
C GLN A 36 -1.69 -5.61 -11.40
N GLY A 37 -2.23 -5.70 -10.20
CA GLY A 37 -3.04 -4.61 -9.63
C GLY A 37 -2.19 -3.41 -9.24
N ASP A 38 -2.86 -2.28 -9.07
CA ASP A 38 -2.21 -1.09 -8.56
C ASP A 38 -1.72 -1.32 -7.13
N ALA A 39 -0.71 -0.59 -6.74
CA ALA A 39 -0.20 -0.60 -5.38
C ALA A 39 0.59 0.67 -5.12
N ILE A 40 0.77 0.98 -3.85
CA ILE A 40 1.68 2.04 -3.42
C ILE A 40 2.66 1.45 -2.42
N ARG A 41 3.80 2.11 -2.25
CA ARG A 41 4.65 1.82 -1.11
C ARG A 41 3.89 2.22 0.15
N ASN A 42 3.96 1.41 1.19
CA ASN A 42 3.19 1.69 2.38
C ASN A 42 3.62 3.01 3.03
N ILE A 43 2.63 3.71 3.56
CA ILE A 43 2.84 4.94 4.31
C ILE A 43 2.43 4.65 5.73
N GLU A 44 3.36 4.81 6.66
CA GLU A 44 3.10 4.60 8.08
C GLU A 44 3.53 5.82 8.87
N GLY A 45 2.85 6.05 9.97
CA GLY A 45 3.19 7.12 10.86
C GLY A 45 2.53 6.91 12.21
N PHE A 46 3.10 7.56 13.22
CA PHE A 46 2.59 7.46 14.58
C PHE A 46 2.54 8.83 15.19
N ALA A 47 1.53 9.05 16.01
CA ALA A 47 1.43 10.24 16.82
C ALA A 47 1.14 9.81 18.25
N ASP A 48 2.02 10.17 19.16
CA ASP A 48 1.82 9.88 20.56
C ASP A 48 0.97 10.97 21.18
N GLY A 49 -0.09 10.57 21.86
CA GLY A 49 -0.96 11.51 22.52
C GLY A 49 -0.33 12.10 23.78
N GLY A 50 -0.62 13.35 24.05
CA GLY A 50 -0.28 14.00 25.29
C GLY A 50 -1.26 13.63 26.41
N ILE A 51 -1.05 14.19 27.60
CA ILE A 51 -1.90 13.90 28.75
C ILE A 51 -3.34 14.28 28.46
N GLY A 52 -4.24 13.33 28.67
CA GLY A 52 -5.66 13.54 28.47
C GLY A 52 -6.15 13.53 27.02
N MET A 53 -5.29 13.11 26.09
CA MET A 53 -5.71 13.03 24.70
C MET A 53 -6.41 11.71 24.43
N SER A 54 -7.57 11.78 23.81
CA SER A 54 -8.29 10.59 23.38
C SER A 54 -9.05 10.89 22.09
N PHE A 55 -9.40 9.83 21.37
CA PHE A 55 -10.14 9.92 20.13
C PHE A 55 -11.50 9.27 20.28
N ASP A 56 -12.54 9.91 19.78
CA ASP A 56 -13.90 9.36 19.81
C ASP A 56 -14.04 8.16 18.89
N ALA A 57 -13.36 8.21 17.75
CA ALA A 57 -13.38 7.13 16.77
C ALA A 57 -12.09 7.13 15.96
N ILE A 58 -11.62 5.94 15.67
CA ILE A 58 -10.43 5.73 14.86
C ILE A 58 -10.86 4.81 13.70
N ARG A 59 -10.62 5.22 12.47
CA ARG A 59 -11.14 4.51 11.30
C ARG A 59 -10.19 4.56 10.13
N GLY A 60 -10.46 3.67 9.15
CA GLY A 60 -9.74 3.64 7.88
C GLY A 60 -8.29 3.24 8.07
N ALA A 61 -7.39 4.05 7.56
CA ALA A 61 -5.97 3.81 7.67
C ALA A 61 -5.40 4.14 9.06
N PHE A 62 -6.17 4.83 9.89
CA PHE A 62 -5.77 5.07 11.28
C PHE A 62 -6.09 3.87 12.15
N TYR A 63 -5.29 3.63 13.15
CA TYR A 63 -5.52 2.57 14.11
C TYR A 63 -5.03 2.98 15.51
N ASP A 64 -5.52 2.27 16.51
CA ASP A 64 -5.10 2.48 17.88
C ASP A 64 -3.72 1.86 18.09
N ALA A 65 -2.72 2.71 18.26
CA ALA A 65 -1.34 2.26 18.45
C ALA A 65 -0.99 2.05 19.93
N GLY A 66 -1.91 2.31 20.83
CA GLY A 66 -1.74 2.08 22.23
C GLY A 66 -2.51 3.09 23.06
N THR A 67 -2.77 2.72 24.31
CA THR A 67 -3.48 3.55 25.25
C THR A 67 -2.71 3.54 26.56
N ARG A 68 -2.47 4.71 27.11
CA ARG A 68 -1.80 4.87 28.38
C ARG A 68 -2.69 5.61 29.35
N SER A 69 -2.67 5.20 30.61
CA SER A 69 -3.28 5.99 31.67
C SER A 69 -2.36 7.14 32.03
N ALA A 70 -2.94 8.31 32.15
CA ALA A 70 -2.19 9.51 32.52
C ALA A 70 -2.98 10.30 33.55
N ARG A 71 -2.24 11.00 34.41
CA ARG A 71 -2.83 11.89 35.39
C ARG A 71 -2.49 13.31 35.00
N MET A 72 -3.55 14.14 34.94
CA MET A 72 -3.32 15.56 34.69
C MET A 72 -2.66 16.24 35.86
N PRO A 73 -1.74 17.18 35.62
CA PRO A 73 -1.22 18.02 36.67
C PRO A 73 -2.35 18.77 37.37
N ASN A 74 -2.23 18.93 38.68
CA ASN A 74 -3.22 19.66 39.50
C ASN A 74 -4.60 19.03 39.55
N ASN A 75 -4.72 17.78 39.21
CA ASN A 75 -5.98 17.05 39.30
C ASN A 75 -5.76 15.79 40.11
N THR A 76 -6.59 15.58 41.12
CA THR A 76 -6.49 14.43 42.02
C THR A 76 -7.17 13.20 41.42
N THR A 77 -7.94 13.36 40.37
CA THR A 77 -8.64 12.28 39.72
C THR A 77 -7.75 11.72 38.62
N THR A 78 -7.66 10.42 38.52
CA THR A 78 -7.05 9.81 37.37
C THR A 78 -7.91 10.14 36.17
N ILE A 79 -7.37 10.95 35.29
CA ILE A 79 -8.05 11.26 34.07
C ILE A 79 -7.47 10.39 33.02
N ASP A 80 -8.14 9.45 32.73
CA ASP A 80 -8.27 8.90 31.48
C ASP A 80 -7.02 8.63 30.73
N LYS A 81 -7.23 8.27 29.60
CA LYS A 81 -6.36 7.69 28.63
C LYS A 81 -5.62 8.75 27.85
N THR A 82 -4.40 8.47 27.54
CA THR A 82 -3.70 9.10 26.42
C THR A 82 -3.62 8.07 25.33
N ASP A 83 -4.23 8.37 24.19
CA ASP A 83 -4.23 7.47 23.06
C ASP A 83 -3.08 7.80 22.12
N ASP A 84 -2.44 6.77 21.62
CA ASP A 84 -1.46 6.88 20.54
C ASP A 84 -2.15 6.55 19.23
N LEU A 85 -1.91 7.36 18.22
CA LEU A 85 -2.53 7.21 16.92
C LEU A 85 -1.55 6.63 15.93
N GLY A 86 -1.93 5.56 15.26
CA GLY A 86 -1.16 4.99 14.18
C GLY A 86 -1.83 5.23 12.84
N PHE A 87 -1.03 5.31 11.81
CA PHE A 87 -1.48 5.39 10.43
C PHE A 87 -0.78 4.31 9.61
N ASP A 88 -1.53 3.53 8.87
CA ASP A 88 -1.01 2.45 8.04
C ASP A 88 -1.88 2.34 6.79
N ALA A 89 -1.34 2.79 5.67
CA ALA A 89 -2.07 2.82 4.41
C ALA A 89 -2.48 1.43 3.93
N SER A 90 -1.75 0.37 4.32
CA SER A 90 -2.07 -0.99 3.90
C SER A 90 -3.43 -1.47 4.40
N ARG A 91 -4.01 -0.78 5.36
CA ARG A 91 -5.34 -1.12 5.90
C ARG A 91 -6.47 -0.80 4.93
N VAL A 92 -6.23 0.10 3.98
CA VAL A 92 -7.29 0.59 3.08
C VAL A 92 -6.91 0.53 1.61
N VAL A 93 -5.64 0.36 1.28
CA VAL A 93 -5.18 0.27 -0.12
C VAL A 93 -4.19 -0.87 -0.28
N PRO A 94 -4.06 -1.42 -1.50
CA PRO A 94 -3.00 -2.39 -1.77
C PRO A 94 -1.63 -1.75 -1.66
N THR A 95 -0.68 -2.47 -1.07
CA THR A 95 0.69 -1.98 -0.92
C THR A 95 1.68 -2.99 -1.47
N ALA A 96 2.83 -2.47 -1.89
CA ALA A 96 3.94 -3.26 -2.39
C ALA A 96 5.23 -2.48 -2.16
N ASN A 97 6.34 -3.02 -2.61
CA ASN A 97 7.62 -2.33 -2.49
C ASN A 97 7.82 -1.23 -3.54
N GLU A 98 6.82 -0.97 -4.34
CA GLU A 98 6.86 0.08 -5.37
C GLU A 98 5.48 0.70 -5.54
N ASN A 99 5.45 1.91 -6.06
CA ASN A 99 4.22 2.54 -6.53
C ASN A 99 4.00 2.14 -7.98
N ARG A 100 2.80 1.70 -8.30
CA ARG A 100 2.51 1.27 -9.67
C ARG A 100 1.03 1.36 -9.97
N PRO A 101 0.66 1.69 -11.24
CA PRO A 101 -0.71 1.50 -11.68
C PRO A 101 -0.97 0.03 -11.98
N ARG A 102 -2.23 -0.34 -12.13
CA ARG A 102 -2.54 -1.66 -12.67
C ARG A 102 -1.96 -1.78 -14.07
N ASN A 103 -1.45 -2.94 -14.41
CA ASN A 103 -0.65 -3.07 -15.62
C ASN A 103 -0.61 -4.49 -16.13
N ILE A 104 -0.18 -4.63 -17.38
CA ILE A 104 0.16 -5.91 -18.00
C ILE A 104 1.58 -5.80 -18.50
N ALA A 105 2.39 -6.82 -18.24
CA ALA A 105 3.80 -6.82 -18.62
C ALA A 105 3.99 -7.29 -20.05
N PHE A 106 4.62 -6.47 -20.86
CA PHE A 106 4.93 -6.76 -22.25
C PHE A 106 6.43 -6.69 -22.48
N ASN A 107 6.89 -7.54 -23.38
CA ASN A 107 8.28 -7.47 -23.81
C ASN A 107 8.40 -6.37 -24.86
N TYR A 108 9.13 -5.31 -24.51
CA TYR A 108 9.38 -4.22 -25.43
C TYR A 108 10.54 -4.60 -26.34
N ILE A 109 10.32 -4.44 -27.63
CA ILE A 109 11.38 -4.59 -28.62
C ILE A 109 11.43 -3.33 -29.48
N VAL A 110 12.61 -2.96 -29.91
CA VAL A 110 12.84 -1.81 -30.78
C VAL A 110 13.51 -2.32 -32.04
N ARG A 111 12.96 -1.90 -33.18
CA ARG A 111 13.60 -2.25 -34.46
C ARG A 111 14.88 -1.44 -34.62
N ALA A 112 15.99 -2.14 -34.72
CA ALA A 112 17.24 -1.50 -35.08
C ALA A 112 17.27 -1.34 -36.61
N ALA A 113 17.22 -0.11 -37.04
CA ALA A 113 17.08 0.19 -38.47
C ALA A 113 18.34 -0.10 -39.25
#